data_d37301efdec6b126341e2065bceff76d
#
_entry.id   d37301efdec6b126341e2065bceff76d
#
_cell.length_a   1.000
_cell.length_b   1.000
_cell.length_c   1.000
_cell.angle_alpha   90.00
_cell.angle_beta   90.00
_cell.angle_gamma   90.00
#
_symmetry.space_group_name_H-M   'P 1'
#
loop_
_entity.id
_entity.type
_entity.pdbx_description
1 polymer ?
#
loop_
_entity_poly.entity_id
_entity_poly.type
_entity_poly.pdbx_seq_one_letter_code
_entity_poly.pdbx_strand_id
1 'polypeptide(L)'
;INGQHAFFQLLHQGTHITPIDLIASLEKRSNLQGHHEILLANVFAQAEAFMRGKTPDEVRAELQAQGMDEARIEELVPHKTFSGNRPTNLILMDKINPRNMGSLIAMYEHKTFVQGIIWGINSFDQWGVELGKQLAKTILAELTGETEVQKHDSSTTRLINLYLNANK
;
A
#
# COMPACT_ATOMS: atom_id res chain seq x y z
N ILE A 1 -8.86 -10.14 -3.92
CA ILE A 1 -7.60 -10.87 -3.72
C ILE A 1 -6.49 -10.40 -4.70
N ASN A 2 -6.80 -9.59 -5.71
CA ASN A 2 -5.78 -9.05 -6.64
C ASN A 2 -4.66 -8.30 -5.91
N GLY A 3 -4.96 -7.57 -4.84
CA GLY A 3 -3.98 -6.88 -4.01
C GLY A 3 -2.93 -7.80 -3.37
N GLN A 4 -3.26 -9.05 -3.02
CA GLN A 4 -2.30 -10.00 -2.48
C GLN A 4 -1.15 -10.26 -3.46
N HIS A 5 -1.47 -10.47 -4.73
CA HIS A 5 -0.47 -10.69 -5.78
C HIS A 5 0.31 -9.42 -6.14
N ALA A 6 -0.28 -8.24 -5.91
CA ALA A 6 0.35 -6.97 -6.28
C ALA A 6 1.39 -6.49 -5.27
N PHE A 7 1.14 -6.62 -3.96
CA PHE A 7 1.99 -5.96 -2.96
C PHE A 7 2.21 -6.74 -1.65
N PHE A 8 1.62 -7.91 -1.42
CA PHE A 8 1.83 -8.63 -0.15
C PHE A 8 3.27 -9.11 0.02
N GLN A 9 3.96 -9.45 -1.06
CA GLN A 9 5.39 -9.77 -1.01
C GLN A 9 6.19 -8.59 -0.43
N LEU A 10 5.89 -7.36 -0.83
CA LEU A 10 6.50 -6.15 -0.29
C LEU A 10 6.17 -5.96 1.21
N LEU A 11 4.93 -6.25 1.62
CA LEU A 11 4.52 -6.17 3.03
C LEU A 11 5.26 -7.17 3.90
N HIS A 12 5.52 -8.39 3.41
CA HIS A 12 6.25 -9.42 4.13
C HIS A 12 7.76 -9.18 4.21
N GLN A 13 8.41 -8.85 3.09
CA GLN A 13 9.87 -8.82 2.96
C GLN A 13 10.44 -7.45 2.55
N GLY A 14 9.59 -6.43 2.40
CA GLY A 14 10.06 -5.07 2.08
C GLY A 14 10.90 -4.46 3.19
N THR A 15 11.77 -3.52 2.81
CA THR A 15 12.69 -2.81 3.70
C THR A 15 11.99 -1.84 4.66
N HIS A 16 10.81 -1.36 4.30
CA HIS A 16 9.99 -0.49 5.14
C HIS A 16 8.84 -1.28 5.78
N ILE A 17 8.68 -1.10 7.09
CA ILE A 17 7.55 -1.67 7.81
C ILE A 17 6.33 -0.78 7.58
N THR A 18 5.31 -1.35 6.96
CA THR A 18 4.03 -0.68 6.70
C THR A 18 2.94 -1.31 7.57
N PRO A 19 2.27 -0.53 8.44
CA PRO A 19 1.11 -1.02 9.18
C PRO A 19 -0.03 -1.41 8.24
N ILE A 20 -0.70 -2.53 8.57
CA ILE A 20 -1.70 -3.15 7.70
C ILE A 20 -3.03 -3.21 8.45
N ASP A 21 -4.11 -2.75 7.80
CA ASP A 21 -5.46 -2.97 8.29
C ASP A 21 -6.16 -4.00 7.38
N LEU A 22 -6.47 -5.17 7.93
CA LEU A 22 -7.29 -6.20 7.29
C LEU A 22 -8.73 -6.04 7.76
N ILE A 23 -9.66 -5.92 6.82
CA ILE A 23 -11.08 -5.66 7.14
C ILE A 23 -11.93 -6.79 6.59
N ALA A 24 -12.76 -7.38 7.44
CA ALA A 24 -13.68 -8.43 7.05
C ALA A 24 -15.02 -8.34 7.79
N SER A 25 -16.03 -9.03 7.25
CA SER A 25 -17.37 -9.18 7.86
C SER A 25 -17.56 -10.62 8.29
N LEU A 26 -18.15 -10.82 9.47
CA LEU A 26 -18.48 -12.15 9.98
C LEU A 26 -19.74 -12.70 9.30
N GLU A 27 -20.73 -11.84 9.02
CA GLU A 27 -21.97 -12.25 8.38
C GLU A 27 -21.74 -12.59 6.90
N LYS A 28 -22.21 -13.76 6.51
CA LYS A 28 -22.22 -14.23 5.13
C LYS A 28 -23.23 -13.44 4.29
N ARG A 29 -22.76 -12.80 3.21
CA ARG A 29 -23.62 -12.04 2.28
C ARG A 29 -23.89 -12.76 0.97
N SER A 30 -23.10 -13.77 0.65
CA SER A 30 -23.22 -14.50 -0.61
C SER A 30 -23.89 -15.85 -0.38
N ASN A 31 -24.79 -16.23 -1.27
CA ASN A 31 -25.37 -17.58 -1.31
C ASN A 31 -24.44 -18.62 -1.96
N LEU A 32 -23.25 -18.19 -2.41
CA LEU A 32 -22.23 -19.10 -2.96
C LEU A 32 -21.63 -19.93 -1.84
N GLN A 33 -21.79 -21.23 -1.94
CA GLN A 33 -21.33 -22.17 -0.93
C GLN A 33 -19.79 -22.11 -0.77
N GLY A 34 -19.32 -21.99 0.46
CA GLY A 34 -17.90 -21.99 0.80
C GLY A 34 -17.14 -20.69 0.49
N HIS A 35 -17.68 -19.75 -0.28
CA HIS A 35 -16.97 -18.53 -0.66
C HIS A 35 -16.62 -17.63 0.52
N HIS A 36 -17.52 -17.47 1.45
CA HIS A 36 -17.31 -16.61 2.62
C HIS A 36 -16.27 -17.22 3.57
N GLU A 37 -16.36 -18.51 3.78
CA GLU A 37 -15.43 -19.27 4.61
C GLU A 37 -14.01 -19.24 4.03
N ILE A 38 -13.87 -19.38 2.70
CA ILE A 38 -12.58 -19.23 2.01
C ILE A 38 -12.04 -17.81 2.17
N LEU A 39 -12.88 -16.79 2.07
CA LEU A 39 -12.47 -15.39 2.25
C LEU A 39 -11.95 -15.16 3.68
N LEU A 40 -12.71 -15.58 4.70
CA LEU A 40 -12.30 -15.42 6.09
C LEU A 40 -11.03 -16.23 6.42
N ALA A 41 -10.93 -17.46 5.91
CA ALA A 41 -9.72 -18.29 6.08
C ALA A 41 -8.49 -17.57 5.50
N ASN A 42 -8.60 -16.96 4.31
CA ASN A 42 -7.52 -16.17 3.73
C ASN A 42 -7.16 -14.95 4.59
N VAL A 43 -8.15 -14.20 5.09
CA VAL A 43 -7.89 -13.02 5.94
C VAL A 43 -7.17 -13.43 7.22
N PHE A 44 -7.63 -14.48 7.89
CA PHE A 44 -7.03 -14.95 9.14
C PHE A 44 -5.63 -15.51 8.91
N ALA A 45 -5.43 -16.31 7.84
CA ALA A 45 -4.13 -16.85 7.48
C ALA A 45 -3.12 -15.75 7.15
N GLN A 46 -3.54 -14.67 6.47
CA GLN A 46 -2.65 -13.53 6.19
C GLN A 46 -2.30 -12.77 7.47
N ALA A 47 -3.26 -12.56 8.38
CA ALA A 47 -2.98 -11.93 9.67
C ALA A 47 -1.96 -12.75 10.49
N GLU A 48 -2.13 -14.07 10.54
CA GLU A 48 -1.19 -14.99 11.19
C GLU A 48 0.18 -14.97 10.54
N ALA A 49 0.25 -15.01 9.21
CA ALA A 49 1.50 -14.98 8.46
C ALA A 49 2.28 -13.68 8.69
N PHE A 50 1.61 -12.52 8.72
CA PHE A 50 2.25 -11.24 9.03
C PHE A 50 2.77 -11.18 10.48
N MET A 51 2.05 -11.76 11.42
CA MET A 51 2.44 -11.79 12.83
C MET A 51 3.59 -12.77 13.08
N ARG A 52 3.44 -14.02 12.64
CA ARG A 52 4.35 -15.12 12.95
C ARG A 52 5.57 -15.18 12.05
N GLY A 53 5.38 -14.96 10.74
CA GLY A 53 6.39 -15.24 9.73
C GLY A 53 6.68 -16.72 9.55
N LYS A 54 7.87 -17.03 9.04
CA LYS A 54 8.38 -18.40 8.84
C LYS A 54 9.89 -18.42 9.02
N THR A 55 10.37 -19.23 9.93
CA THR A 55 11.80 -19.30 10.26
C THR A 55 12.60 -20.06 9.20
N PRO A 56 13.93 -19.84 9.12
CA PRO A 56 14.81 -20.62 8.24
C PRO A 56 14.71 -22.14 8.46
N ASP A 57 14.57 -22.58 9.73
CA ASP A 57 14.48 -24.00 10.06
C ASP A 57 13.16 -24.61 9.61
N GLU A 58 12.05 -23.88 9.75
CA GLU A 58 10.76 -24.31 9.20
C GLU A 58 10.81 -24.43 7.67
N VAL A 59 11.52 -23.51 7.00
CA VAL A 59 11.72 -23.57 5.55
C VAL A 59 12.55 -24.79 5.15
N ARG A 60 13.68 -25.05 5.85
CA ARG A 60 14.51 -26.23 5.58
C ARG A 60 13.72 -27.51 5.76
N ALA A 61 13.02 -27.66 6.87
CA ALA A 61 12.21 -28.82 7.15
C ALA A 61 11.14 -29.08 6.07
N GLU A 62 10.47 -28.03 5.61
CA GLU A 62 9.48 -28.13 4.54
C GLU A 62 10.09 -28.59 3.21
N LEU A 63 11.22 -27.97 2.80
CA LEU A 63 11.88 -28.28 1.53
C LEU A 63 12.51 -29.69 1.53
N GLN A 64 13.05 -30.11 2.68
CA GLN A 64 13.54 -31.49 2.88
C GLN A 64 12.41 -32.51 2.77
N ALA A 65 11.24 -32.21 3.38
CA ALA A 65 10.06 -33.08 3.27
C ALA A 65 9.54 -33.18 1.81
N GLN A 66 9.81 -32.19 0.97
CA GLN A 66 9.51 -32.23 -0.48
C GLN A 66 10.57 -33.00 -1.30
N GLY A 67 11.61 -33.54 -0.67
CA GLY A 67 12.69 -34.30 -1.32
C GLY A 67 13.67 -33.45 -2.13
N MET A 68 13.79 -32.15 -1.79
CA MET A 68 14.72 -31.24 -2.47
C MET A 68 16.17 -31.51 -2.01
N ASP A 69 17.13 -31.32 -2.90
CA ASP A 69 18.56 -31.44 -2.56
C ASP A 69 19.03 -30.27 -1.68
N GLU A 70 20.07 -30.52 -0.87
CA GLU A 70 20.59 -29.60 0.13
C GLU A 70 21.04 -28.26 -0.47
N ALA A 71 21.74 -28.29 -1.62
CA ALA A 71 22.24 -27.08 -2.27
C ALA A 71 21.09 -26.16 -2.70
N ARG A 72 20.03 -26.74 -3.23
CA ARG A 72 18.82 -26.00 -3.63
C ARG A 72 18.03 -25.49 -2.44
N ILE A 73 18.02 -26.23 -1.33
CA ILE A 73 17.40 -25.80 -0.08
C ILE A 73 18.08 -24.53 0.42
N GLU A 74 19.41 -24.53 0.57
CA GLU A 74 20.14 -23.38 1.09
C GLU A 74 20.03 -22.14 0.17
N GLU A 75 19.91 -22.33 -1.13
CA GLU A 75 19.62 -21.24 -2.06
C GLU A 75 18.25 -20.62 -1.81
N LEU A 76 17.22 -21.44 -1.50
CA LEU A 76 15.84 -20.97 -1.35
C LEU A 76 15.51 -20.47 0.06
N VAL A 77 16.22 -20.89 1.09
CA VAL A 77 15.97 -20.51 2.48
C VAL A 77 15.87 -19.00 2.66
N PRO A 78 16.79 -18.14 2.18
CA PRO A 78 16.68 -16.69 2.34
C PRO A 78 15.41 -16.11 1.68
N HIS A 79 14.98 -16.69 0.57
CA HIS A 79 13.83 -16.21 -0.18
C HIS A 79 12.49 -16.64 0.41
N LYS A 80 12.43 -17.77 1.10
CA LYS A 80 11.23 -18.32 1.71
C LYS A 80 11.11 -18.05 3.21
N THR A 81 12.09 -17.40 3.82
CA THR A 81 12.06 -16.96 5.21
C THR A 81 11.31 -15.63 5.32
N PHE A 82 10.40 -15.54 6.26
CA PHE A 82 9.62 -14.34 6.56
C PHE A 82 9.82 -13.95 8.01
N SER A 83 10.23 -12.72 8.26
CA SER A 83 10.56 -12.24 9.62
C SER A 83 9.38 -12.22 10.57
N GLY A 84 8.15 -12.13 10.04
CA GLY A 84 6.99 -11.88 10.87
C GLY A 84 7.03 -10.49 11.53
N ASN A 85 6.33 -10.35 12.64
CA ASN A 85 6.25 -9.10 13.42
C ASN A 85 5.89 -7.87 12.56
N ARG A 86 5.03 -8.06 11.56
CA ARG A 86 4.49 -6.99 10.73
C ARG A 86 3.23 -6.44 11.40
N PRO A 87 3.21 -5.15 11.79
CA PRO A 87 2.08 -4.56 12.51
C PRO A 87 0.80 -4.69 11.70
N THR A 88 -0.15 -5.43 12.23
CA THR A 88 -1.41 -5.72 11.53
C THR A 88 -2.59 -5.57 12.48
N ASN A 89 -3.61 -4.82 12.08
CA ASN A 89 -4.90 -4.77 12.73
C ASN A 89 -5.88 -5.64 11.94
N LEU A 90 -6.68 -6.43 12.65
CA LEU A 90 -7.80 -7.15 12.06
C LEU A 90 -9.10 -6.52 12.55
N ILE A 91 -9.80 -5.83 11.64
CA ILE A 91 -11.07 -5.15 11.91
C ILE A 91 -12.20 -6.07 11.45
N LEU A 92 -12.89 -6.67 12.39
CA LEU A 92 -14.04 -7.53 12.13
C LEU A 92 -15.35 -6.77 12.38
N MET A 93 -16.16 -6.65 11.36
CA MET A 93 -17.54 -6.18 11.48
C MET A 93 -18.47 -7.37 11.62
N ASP A 94 -19.52 -7.25 12.43
CA ASP A 94 -20.58 -8.26 12.48
C ASP A 94 -21.21 -8.45 11.10
N LYS A 95 -21.53 -7.34 10.43
CA LYS A 95 -22.09 -7.31 9.06
C LYS A 95 -21.77 -6.03 8.32
N ILE A 96 -21.79 -6.10 6.98
CA ILE A 96 -21.68 -4.94 6.12
C ILE A 96 -23.07 -4.32 5.95
N ASN A 97 -23.30 -3.19 6.61
CA ASN A 97 -24.50 -2.39 6.51
C ASN A 97 -24.14 -0.88 6.56
N PRO A 98 -25.07 0.05 6.25
CA PRO A 98 -24.77 1.48 6.26
C PRO A 98 -24.22 2.00 7.58
N ARG A 99 -24.71 1.48 8.73
CA ARG A 99 -24.24 1.88 10.06
C ARG A 99 -22.76 1.50 10.26
N ASN A 100 -22.41 0.25 10.01
CA ASN A 100 -21.04 -0.23 10.22
C ASN A 100 -20.06 0.40 9.23
N MET A 101 -20.49 0.63 7.98
CA MET A 101 -19.70 1.37 7.01
C MET A 101 -19.47 2.83 7.44
N GLY A 102 -20.51 3.50 7.95
CA GLY A 102 -20.37 4.85 8.51
C GLY A 102 -19.42 4.89 9.71
N SER A 103 -19.49 3.90 10.60
CA SER A 103 -18.56 3.75 11.73
C SER A 103 -17.12 3.55 11.28
N LEU A 104 -16.90 2.72 10.24
CA LEU A 104 -15.57 2.49 9.68
C LEU A 104 -14.99 3.78 9.07
N ILE A 105 -15.79 4.51 8.30
CA ILE A 105 -15.37 5.80 7.72
C ILE A 105 -15.01 6.80 8.82
N ALA A 106 -15.89 6.97 9.81
CA ALA A 106 -15.66 7.88 10.94
C ALA A 106 -14.39 7.50 11.74
N MET A 107 -14.12 6.21 11.91
CA MET A 107 -12.90 5.73 12.54
C MET A 107 -11.65 6.21 11.77
N TYR A 108 -11.62 6.12 10.45
CA TYR A 108 -10.49 6.59 9.65
C TYR A 108 -10.39 8.11 9.60
N GLU A 109 -11.49 8.83 9.62
CA GLU A 109 -11.48 10.31 9.76
C GLU A 109 -10.84 10.71 11.10
N HIS A 110 -11.28 10.09 12.20
CA HIS A 110 -10.68 10.32 13.52
C HIS A 110 -9.21 9.89 13.58
N LYS A 111 -8.85 8.75 12.98
CA LYS A 111 -7.46 8.29 12.88
C LYS A 111 -6.58 9.35 12.21
N THR A 112 -7.00 9.89 11.06
CA THR A 112 -6.27 10.93 10.33
C THR A 112 -6.12 12.20 11.16
N PHE A 113 -7.19 12.64 11.80
CA PHE A 113 -7.17 13.83 12.68
C PHE A 113 -6.21 13.65 13.86
N VAL A 114 -6.34 12.53 14.59
CA VAL A 114 -5.51 12.24 15.78
C VAL A 114 -4.03 12.10 15.40
N GLN A 115 -3.72 11.40 14.31
CA GLN A 115 -2.35 11.29 13.81
C GLN A 115 -1.76 12.66 13.46
N GLY A 116 -2.54 13.55 12.83
CA GLY A 116 -2.12 14.92 12.54
C GLY A 116 -1.77 15.69 13.79
N ILE A 117 -2.59 15.58 14.84
CA ILE A 117 -2.31 16.22 16.15
C ILE A 117 -1.01 15.67 16.77
N ILE A 118 -0.84 14.35 16.77
CA ILE A 118 0.36 13.69 17.35
C ILE A 118 1.63 14.10 16.58
N TRP A 119 1.56 14.23 15.27
CA TRP A 119 2.70 14.57 14.42
C TRP A 119 2.91 16.08 14.24
N GLY A 120 1.99 16.90 14.73
CA GLY A 120 2.06 18.37 14.61
C GLY A 120 1.91 18.85 13.16
N ILE A 121 1.09 18.17 12.36
CA ILE A 121 0.81 18.50 10.96
C ILE A 121 -0.67 18.83 10.75
N ASN A 122 -0.96 19.61 9.70
CA ASN A 122 -2.32 19.95 9.30
C ASN A 122 -2.88 18.85 8.38
N SER A 123 -3.64 17.93 8.93
CA SER A 123 -4.15 16.74 8.23
C SER A 123 -5.04 17.03 7.02
N PHE A 124 -5.67 18.21 6.97
CA PHE A 124 -6.66 18.58 5.95
C PHE A 124 -6.18 19.66 4.99
N ASP A 125 -4.91 20.04 5.07
CA ASP A 125 -4.29 20.98 4.15
C ASP A 125 -3.61 20.30 2.96
N GLN A 126 -3.50 21.05 1.87
CA GLN A 126 -2.96 20.55 0.59
C GLN A 126 -1.87 21.49 0.03
N TRP A 127 -1.05 22.11 0.87
CA TRP A 127 -0.05 23.11 0.45
C TRP A 127 0.91 22.61 -0.64
N GLY A 128 1.27 21.34 -0.63
CA GLY A 128 2.07 20.75 -1.72
C GLY A 128 1.36 20.74 -3.07
N VAL A 129 0.04 20.54 -3.07
CA VAL A 129 -0.79 20.62 -4.30
C VAL A 129 -0.92 22.07 -4.76
N GLU A 130 -1.06 23.02 -3.84
CA GLU A 130 -1.13 24.45 -4.15
C GLU A 130 0.16 24.97 -4.79
N LEU A 131 1.31 24.55 -4.28
CA LEU A 131 2.61 24.86 -4.88
C LEU A 131 2.67 24.38 -6.34
N GLY A 132 2.27 23.14 -6.61
CA GLY A 132 2.20 22.61 -7.97
C GLY A 132 1.30 23.43 -8.89
N LYS A 133 0.13 23.86 -8.40
CA LYS A 133 -0.79 24.72 -9.16
C LYS A 133 -0.22 26.11 -9.47
N GLN A 134 0.53 26.70 -8.52
CA GLN A 134 1.20 27.98 -8.73
C GLN A 134 2.26 27.90 -9.83
N LEU A 135 3.13 26.87 -9.75
CA LEU A 135 4.13 26.60 -10.78
C LEU A 135 3.50 26.33 -12.15
N ALA A 136 2.42 25.55 -12.20
CA ALA A 136 1.70 25.23 -13.41
C ALA A 136 1.11 26.47 -14.10
N LYS A 137 0.65 27.49 -13.37
CA LYS A 137 0.16 28.75 -13.95
C LYS A 137 1.28 29.52 -14.66
N THR A 138 2.46 29.59 -14.06
CA THR A 138 3.62 30.23 -14.68
C THR A 138 4.03 29.52 -15.97
N ILE A 139 4.19 28.19 -15.89
CA ILE A 139 4.57 27.37 -17.05
C ILE A 139 3.50 27.44 -18.15
N LEU A 140 2.22 27.47 -17.80
CA LEU A 140 1.15 27.60 -18.80
C LEU A 140 1.27 28.89 -19.60
N ALA A 141 1.49 30.03 -18.94
CA ALA A 141 1.67 31.33 -19.62
C ALA A 141 2.88 31.32 -20.59
N GLU A 142 3.94 30.60 -20.24
CA GLU A 142 5.12 30.42 -21.12
C GLU A 142 4.81 29.50 -22.31
N LEU A 143 4.09 28.42 -22.10
CA LEU A 143 3.70 27.47 -23.15
C LEU A 143 2.69 28.09 -24.15
N THR A 144 1.82 28.99 -23.67
CA THR A 144 0.86 29.70 -24.52
C THR A 144 1.45 30.94 -25.23
N GLY A 145 2.68 31.33 -24.87
CA GLY A 145 3.34 32.51 -25.42
C GLY A 145 2.87 33.84 -24.83
N GLU A 146 2.13 33.80 -23.70
CA GLU A 146 1.72 35.00 -22.99
C GLU A 146 2.89 35.68 -22.27
N THR A 147 3.91 34.89 -21.87
CA THR A 147 5.15 35.36 -21.26
C THR A 147 6.36 34.66 -21.87
N GLU A 148 7.52 35.30 -21.76
CA GLU A 148 8.79 34.66 -22.11
C GLU A 148 9.15 33.60 -21.06
N VAL A 149 9.91 32.57 -21.50
CA VAL A 149 10.38 31.49 -20.62
C VAL A 149 11.28 32.07 -19.55
N GLN A 150 10.87 31.90 -18.29
CA GLN A 150 11.60 32.39 -17.11
C GLN A 150 12.69 31.40 -16.69
N LYS A 151 13.39 31.73 -15.61
CA LYS A 151 14.44 30.86 -15.08
C LYS A 151 13.82 29.74 -14.26
N HIS A 152 13.71 28.56 -14.83
CA HIS A 152 13.40 27.29 -14.17
C HIS A 152 14.67 26.48 -13.90
N ASP A 153 14.51 25.32 -13.25
CA ASP A 153 15.56 24.30 -13.27
C ASP A 153 15.83 23.81 -14.70
N SER A 154 17.00 23.17 -14.91
CA SER A 154 17.42 22.74 -16.25
C SER A 154 16.49 21.72 -16.90
N SER A 155 15.83 20.87 -16.14
CA SER A 155 14.88 19.87 -16.64
C SER A 155 13.60 20.56 -17.13
N THR A 156 13.00 21.41 -16.30
CA THR A 156 11.77 22.14 -16.64
C THR A 156 11.98 23.06 -17.85
N THR A 157 13.07 23.84 -17.86
CA THR A 157 13.43 24.69 -19.02
C THR A 157 13.55 23.87 -20.31
N ARG A 158 14.21 22.70 -20.24
CA ARG A 158 14.34 21.84 -21.42
C ARG A 158 12.99 21.32 -21.91
N LEU A 159 12.10 20.93 -21.03
CA LEU A 159 10.76 20.43 -21.37
C LEU A 159 9.91 21.52 -22.03
N ILE A 160 9.92 22.74 -21.51
CA ILE A 160 9.23 23.88 -22.07
C ILE A 160 9.74 24.15 -23.51
N ASN A 161 11.07 24.23 -23.67
CA ASN A 161 11.68 24.47 -24.97
C ASN A 161 11.41 23.35 -26.00
N LEU A 162 11.39 22.10 -25.57
CA LEU A 162 11.01 20.97 -26.44
C LEU A 162 9.57 21.13 -26.96
N TYR A 163 8.64 21.48 -26.10
CA TYR A 163 7.25 21.72 -26.48
C TYR A 163 7.13 22.88 -27.44
N LEU A 164 7.73 24.03 -27.13
CA LEU A 164 7.69 25.24 -27.98
C LEU A 164 8.30 25.01 -29.38
N ASN A 165 9.38 24.20 -29.43
CA ASN A 165 10.02 23.89 -30.73
C ASN A 165 9.20 22.88 -31.56
N ALA A 166 8.48 21.99 -30.94
CA ALA A 166 7.63 21.01 -31.63
C ALA A 166 6.33 21.64 -32.20
N ASN A 167 5.94 22.83 -31.72
CA ASN A 167 4.71 23.52 -32.09
C ASN A 167 4.94 24.85 -32.84
N LYS A 168 6.17 25.09 -33.31
CA LYS A 168 6.52 26.13 -34.27
C LYS A 168 6.28 25.64 -35.72
#